data_2f2358fea28fef136153c6c4687b554c
#
_entry.id   2f2358fea28fef136153c6c4687b554c
#
_cell.length_a   1.000
_cell.length_b   1.000
_cell.length_c   1.000
_cell.angle_alpha   90.00
_cell.angle_beta   90.00
_cell.angle_gamma   90.00
#
_symmetry.space_group_name_H-M   'P 1'
#
loop_
_entity.id
_entity.type
_entity.pdbx_description
1 polymer ?
#
loop_
_entity_poly.entity_id
_entity_poly.type
_entity_poly.pdbx_seq_one_letter_code
_entity_poly.pdbx_strand_id
1 'polypeptide(L)'
;LDQIEEQFEVYRKTTDSLERKAIYAKIDSISYEASKYAIPNEYDKLMAAIGANGTNAYTSFDVTCYTEDIPSNQIDNWAKIQAERFENCVIRGFHTELETVYEEKNMSLTRDPRKVYEAVLSSLFPHHPYGTQTVLGTQEDLKNPSITNIKEYYKKWYVPNLSLIHI
;
A
#
# COMPACT_ATOMS: atom_id res chain seq x y z
N LEU A 1 -2.07 -15.40 7.07
CA LEU A 1 -1.30 -14.26 6.56
C LEU A 1 0.21 -14.50 6.68
N ASP A 2 0.68 -15.06 7.78
CA ASP A 2 2.11 -15.34 8.00
C ASP A 2 2.70 -16.26 6.92
N GLN A 3 1.93 -17.24 6.46
CA GLN A 3 2.33 -18.10 5.35
C GLN A 3 2.50 -17.33 4.03
N ILE A 4 1.70 -16.29 3.79
CA ILE A 4 1.84 -15.44 2.61
C ILE A 4 3.14 -14.65 2.70
N GLU A 5 3.43 -14.04 3.85
CA GLU A 5 4.67 -13.30 4.11
C GLU A 5 5.89 -14.21 3.92
N GLU A 6 5.88 -15.40 4.52
CA GLU A 6 6.96 -16.38 4.37
C GLU A 6 7.21 -16.75 2.89
N GLN A 7 6.15 -16.98 2.12
CA GLN A 7 6.29 -17.33 0.70
C GLN A 7 6.82 -16.14 -0.13
N PHE A 8 6.46 -14.91 0.19
CA PHE A 8 7.05 -13.75 -0.48
C PHE A 8 8.55 -13.60 -0.16
N GLU A 9 8.97 -13.87 1.06
CA GLU A 9 10.39 -13.83 1.42
C GLU A 9 11.21 -14.96 0.74
N VAL A 10 10.62 -16.13 0.52
CA VAL A 10 11.22 -17.20 -0.29
C VAL A 10 11.28 -16.78 -1.76
N TYR A 11 10.18 -16.24 -2.30
CA TYR A 11 10.08 -15.77 -3.68
C TYR A 11 11.15 -14.73 -4.03
N ARG A 12 11.41 -13.78 -3.13
CA ARG A 12 12.44 -12.74 -3.32
C ARG A 12 13.85 -13.28 -3.42
N LYS A 13 14.15 -14.36 -2.72
CA LYS A 13 15.48 -14.98 -2.65
C LYS A 13 15.71 -16.00 -3.78
N THR A 14 14.65 -16.45 -4.41
CA THR A 14 14.70 -17.45 -5.48
C THR A 14 15.02 -16.79 -6.81
N THR A 15 16.01 -17.26 -7.53
CA THR A 15 16.45 -16.75 -8.84
C THR A 15 16.00 -17.63 -10.00
N ASP A 16 15.73 -18.91 -9.77
CA ASP A 16 15.23 -19.82 -10.80
C ASP A 16 13.81 -19.46 -11.22
N SER A 17 13.59 -19.32 -12.51
CA SER A 17 12.33 -18.86 -13.09
C SER A 17 11.18 -19.84 -12.90
N LEU A 18 11.45 -21.15 -12.98
CA LEU A 18 10.41 -22.17 -12.82
C LEU A 18 10.00 -22.30 -11.35
N GLU A 19 10.98 -22.26 -10.46
CA GLU A 19 10.75 -22.28 -9.03
C GLU A 19 9.97 -21.02 -8.58
N ARG A 20 10.37 -19.83 -9.04
CA ARG A 20 9.61 -18.59 -8.77
C ARG A 20 8.16 -18.69 -9.21
N LYS A 21 7.90 -19.25 -10.38
CA LYS A 21 6.53 -19.45 -10.88
C LYS A 21 5.72 -20.38 -9.99
N ALA A 22 6.33 -21.44 -9.49
CA ALA A 22 5.68 -22.38 -8.56
C ALA A 22 5.35 -21.71 -7.21
N ILE A 23 6.31 -20.93 -6.66
CA ILE A 23 6.10 -20.18 -5.42
C ILE A 23 4.97 -19.14 -5.60
N TYR A 24 4.96 -18.42 -6.74
CA TYR A 24 3.92 -17.44 -7.03
C TYR A 24 2.53 -18.07 -7.09
N ALA A 25 2.38 -19.21 -7.75
CA ALA A 25 1.13 -19.97 -7.77
C ALA A 25 0.68 -20.41 -6.36
N LYS A 26 1.64 -20.73 -5.49
CA LYS A 26 1.34 -21.02 -4.08
C LYS A 26 0.88 -19.79 -3.32
N ILE A 27 1.53 -18.61 -3.52
CA ILE A 27 1.11 -17.34 -2.94
C ILE A 27 -0.32 -17.02 -3.36
N ASP A 28 -0.63 -17.15 -4.64
CA ASP A 28 -1.97 -16.92 -5.19
C ASP A 28 -3.02 -17.81 -4.51
N SER A 29 -2.76 -19.12 -4.43
CA SER A 29 -3.66 -20.07 -3.77
C SER A 29 -3.91 -19.73 -2.29
N ILE A 30 -2.86 -19.43 -1.51
CA ILE A 30 -2.99 -19.08 -0.09
C ILE A 30 -3.72 -17.73 0.06
N SER A 31 -3.44 -16.77 -0.81
CA SER A 31 -4.08 -15.45 -0.81
C SER A 31 -5.58 -15.56 -1.12
N TYR A 32 -5.95 -16.43 -2.05
CA TYR A 32 -7.36 -16.74 -2.33
C TYR A 32 -8.07 -17.35 -1.12
N GLU A 33 -7.46 -18.31 -0.43
CA GLU A 33 -8.04 -18.88 0.80
C GLU A 33 -8.18 -17.81 1.90
N ALA A 34 -7.17 -16.95 2.06
CA ALA A 34 -7.20 -15.86 3.04
C ALA A 34 -8.29 -14.82 2.72
N SER A 35 -8.58 -14.57 1.45
CA SER A 35 -9.59 -13.59 1.02
C SER A 35 -11.02 -13.95 1.49
N LYS A 36 -11.31 -15.22 1.72
CA LYS A 36 -12.61 -15.70 2.23
C LYS A 36 -12.92 -15.19 3.64
N TYR A 37 -11.91 -14.76 4.39
CA TYR A 37 -12.04 -14.22 5.74
C TYR A 37 -11.97 -12.68 5.79
N ALA A 38 -11.89 -12.02 4.63
CA ALA A 38 -11.86 -10.58 4.53
C ALA A 38 -13.25 -10.04 4.12
N ILE A 39 -13.64 -8.93 4.71
CA ILE A 39 -14.81 -8.18 4.27
C ILE A 39 -14.32 -7.15 3.24
N PRO A 40 -14.72 -7.25 1.97
CA PRO A 40 -14.31 -6.27 0.96
C PRO A 40 -14.78 -4.85 1.35
N ASN A 41 -13.87 -3.88 1.24
CA ASN A 41 -14.14 -2.47 1.54
C ASN A 41 -14.72 -2.25 2.96
N GLU A 42 -14.23 -3.03 3.95
CA GLU A 42 -14.72 -2.95 5.33
C GLU A 42 -14.58 -1.54 5.90
N TYR A 43 -13.43 -0.91 5.67
CA TYR A 43 -13.16 0.45 6.14
C TYR A 43 -14.16 1.48 5.56
N ASP A 44 -14.40 1.47 4.26
CA ASP A 44 -15.35 2.36 3.62
C ASP A 44 -16.77 2.17 4.14
N LYS A 45 -17.15 0.92 4.42
CA LYS A 45 -18.45 0.61 5.02
C LYS A 45 -18.58 1.14 6.44
N LEU A 46 -17.52 1.05 7.25
CA LEU A 46 -17.50 1.60 8.61
C LEU A 46 -17.56 3.12 8.58
N MET A 47 -16.81 3.77 7.70
CA MET A 47 -16.83 5.21 7.53
C MET A 47 -18.20 5.71 7.03
N ALA A 48 -18.79 5.03 6.06
CA ALA A 48 -20.14 5.36 5.59
C ALA A 48 -21.20 5.19 6.69
N ALA A 49 -21.07 4.17 7.54
CA ALA A 49 -22.00 3.93 8.65
C ALA A 49 -22.01 5.07 9.70
N ILE A 50 -20.89 5.75 9.89
CA ILE A 50 -20.82 6.94 10.77
C ILE A 50 -21.13 8.25 10.01
N GLY A 51 -21.49 8.17 8.73
CA GLY A 51 -21.82 9.33 7.91
C GLY A 51 -20.63 10.13 7.40
N ALA A 52 -19.44 9.51 7.35
CA ALA A 52 -18.27 10.13 6.75
C ALA A 52 -18.48 10.38 5.25
N ASN A 53 -17.87 11.45 4.76
CA ASN A 53 -17.85 11.83 3.36
C ASN A 53 -16.41 12.19 2.95
N GLY A 54 -16.11 12.14 1.67
CA GLY A 54 -14.79 12.55 1.17
C GLY A 54 -13.61 11.69 1.68
N THR A 55 -13.86 10.46 2.12
CA THR A 55 -12.79 9.51 2.47
C THR A 55 -11.87 9.33 1.27
N ASN A 56 -10.62 9.77 1.40
CA ASN A 56 -9.66 9.75 0.31
C ASN A 56 -8.22 9.65 0.86
N ALA A 57 -7.27 9.42 -0.04
CA ALA A 57 -5.85 9.45 0.28
C ALA A 57 -5.03 9.91 -0.94
N TYR A 58 -3.89 10.53 -0.67
CA TYR A 58 -2.90 10.83 -1.70
C TYR A 58 -1.49 10.58 -1.20
N THR A 59 -0.59 10.27 -2.11
CA THR A 59 0.84 10.06 -1.82
C THR A 59 1.69 10.97 -2.70
N SER A 60 2.66 11.62 -2.07
CA SER A 60 3.72 12.37 -2.73
C SER A 60 5.09 11.82 -2.32
N PHE A 61 6.19 12.50 -2.69
CA PHE A 61 7.52 12.07 -2.29
C PHE A 61 7.75 12.12 -0.77
N ASP A 62 7.10 13.05 -0.09
CA ASP A 62 7.37 13.34 1.31
C ASP A 62 6.23 12.94 2.25
N VAL A 63 5.03 12.68 1.72
CA VAL A 63 3.86 12.42 2.55
C VAL A 63 2.89 11.45 1.89
N THR A 64 2.32 10.57 2.70
CA THR A 64 1.04 9.89 2.43
C THR A 64 0.02 10.47 3.39
N CYS A 65 -1.05 11.06 2.84
CA CYS A 65 -2.09 11.72 3.61
C CYS A 65 -3.42 11.04 3.39
N TYR A 66 -4.12 10.75 4.46
CA TYR A 66 -5.50 10.25 4.48
C TYR A 66 -6.40 11.37 4.96
N THR A 67 -7.47 11.63 4.24
CA THR A 67 -8.41 12.72 4.54
C THR A 67 -9.83 12.20 4.64
N GLU A 68 -10.58 12.73 5.60
CA GLU A 68 -11.94 12.31 5.88
C GLU A 68 -12.74 13.49 6.44
N ASP A 69 -13.96 13.67 5.95
CA ASP A 69 -14.93 14.59 6.53
C ASP A 69 -15.97 13.78 7.32
N ILE A 70 -16.07 14.06 8.62
CA ILE A 70 -16.96 13.34 9.52
C ILE A 70 -17.95 14.29 10.21
N PRO A 71 -19.18 13.85 10.51
CA PRO A 71 -20.08 14.62 11.37
C PRO A 71 -19.45 14.83 12.75
N SER A 72 -19.57 16.05 13.30
CA SER A 72 -18.95 16.40 14.59
C SER A 72 -19.39 15.53 15.76
N ASN A 73 -20.62 14.99 15.71
CA ASN A 73 -21.14 14.06 16.73
C ASN A 73 -20.65 12.61 16.58
N GLN A 74 -19.80 12.34 15.58
CA GLN A 74 -19.26 10.99 15.34
C GLN A 74 -17.75 10.88 15.62
N ILE A 75 -17.14 11.91 16.21
CA ILE A 75 -15.70 11.96 16.48
C ILE A 75 -15.23 10.76 17.33
N ASP A 76 -16.01 10.34 18.32
CA ASP A 76 -15.67 9.19 19.16
C ASP A 76 -15.69 7.86 18.40
N ASN A 77 -16.67 7.69 17.50
CA ASN A 77 -16.76 6.50 16.67
C ASN A 77 -15.64 6.48 15.63
N TRP A 78 -15.37 7.62 15.00
CA TRP A 78 -14.24 7.77 14.10
C TRP A 78 -12.91 7.45 14.80
N ALA A 79 -12.67 8.01 15.98
CA ALA A 79 -11.45 7.76 16.75
C ALA A 79 -11.25 6.28 17.07
N LYS A 80 -12.32 5.55 17.41
CA LYS A 80 -12.27 4.09 17.63
C LYS A 80 -11.89 3.33 16.37
N ILE A 81 -12.48 3.68 15.23
CA ILE A 81 -12.18 3.06 13.92
C ILE A 81 -10.72 3.30 13.56
N GLN A 82 -10.24 4.55 13.71
CA GLN A 82 -8.86 4.88 13.39
C GLN A 82 -7.86 4.23 14.35
N ALA A 83 -8.17 4.20 15.66
CA ALA A 83 -7.33 3.53 16.64
C ALA A 83 -7.14 2.05 16.30
N GLU A 84 -8.24 1.33 16.02
CA GLU A 84 -8.19 -0.09 15.63
C GLU A 84 -7.38 -0.28 14.33
N ARG A 85 -7.62 0.57 13.31
CA ARG A 85 -6.93 0.50 12.02
C ARG A 85 -5.41 0.68 12.16
N PHE A 86 -4.96 1.62 13.00
CA PHE A 86 -3.55 1.95 13.14
C PHE A 86 -2.84 1.09 14.20
N GLU A 87 -3.51 0.67 15.26
CA GLU A 87 -2.93 -0.19 16.31
C GLU A 87 -2.81 -1.65 15.83
N ASN A 88 -3.85 -2.16 15.17
CA ASN A 88 -3.96 -3.55 14.74
C ASN A 88 -3.89 -3.70 13.23
N CYS A 89 -2.91 -3.04 12.60
CA CYS A 89 -2.75 -3.11 11.15
C CYS A 89 -2.53 -4.53 10.66
N VAL A 90 -3.48 -5.01 9.86
CA VAL A 90 -3.44 -6.34 9.24
C VAL A 90 -3.37 -6.17 7.73
N ILE A 91 -2.26 -6.60 7.12
CA ILE A 91 -2.07 -6.54 5.67
C ILE A 91 -2.86 -7.67 5.01
N ARG A 92 -4.09 -7.37 4.58
CA ARG A 92 -4.98 -8.27 3.85
C ARG A 92 -5.02 -7.87 2.37
N GLY A 93 -5.26 -8.85 1.50
CA GLY A 93 -5.38 -8.58 0.06
C GLY A 93 -4.10 -8.10 -0.62
N PHE A 94 -2.96 -8.22 0.03
CA PHE A 94 -1.67 -7.69 -0.44
C PHE A 94 -1.33 -8.17 -1.85
N HIS A 95 -1.53 -9.45 -2.13
CA HIS A 95 -1.21 -10.04 -3.42
C HIS A 95 -2.01 -9.40 -4.56
N THR A 96 -3.33 -9.30 -4.39
CA THR A 96 -4.22 -8.67 -5.39
C THR A 96 -3.92 -7.19 -5.56
N GLU A 97 -3.70 -6.48 -4.46
CA GLU A 97 -3.38 -5.05 -4.49
C GLU A 97 -2.03 -4.79 -5.18
N LEU A 98 -1.03 -5.63 -4.92
CA LEU A 98 0.26 -5.55 -5.59
C LEU A 98 0.12 -5.67 -7.12
N GLU A 99 -0.70 -6.59 -7.60
CA GLU A 99 -0.98 -6.73 -9.04
C GLU A 99 -1.64 -5.47 -9.60
N THR A 100 -2.60 -4.90 -8.88
CA THR A 100 -3.26 -3.64 -9.26
C THR A 100 -2.24 -2.49 -9.38
N VAL A 101 -1.38 -2.31 -8.38
CA VAL A 101 -0.34 -1.26 -8.39
C VAL A 101 0.68 -1.50 -9.51
N TYR A 102 1.01 -2.77 -9.80
CA TYR A 102 1.89 -3.11 -10.92
C TYR A 102 1.29 -2.70 -12.26
N GLU A 103 -0.01 -2.95 -12.47
CA GLU A 103 -0.71 -2.51 -13.68
C GLU A 103 -0.85 -0.99 -13.75
N GLU A 104 -1.09 -0.30 -12.64
CA GLU A 104 -1.05 1.17 -12.58
C GLU A 104 0.31 1.71 -13.01
N LYS A 105 1.41 1.10 -12.56
CA LYS A 105 2.75 1.48 -12.98
C LYS A 105 2.93 1.27 -14.49
N ASN A 106 2.51 0.13 -15.02
CA ASN A 106 2.56 -0.15 -16.47
C ASN A 106 1.78 0.91 -17.26
N MET A 107 0.55 1.22 -16.84
CA MET A 107 -0.26 2.27 -17.47
C MET A 107 0.39 3.65 -17.37
N SER A 108 1.03 3.98 -16.26
CA SER A 108 1.73 5.26 -16.10
C SER A 108 2.88 5.42 -17.10
N LEU A 109 3.58 4.33 -17.41
CA LEU A 109 4.70 4.30 -18.34
C LEU A 109 4.28 4.41 -19.81
N THR A 110 3.00 4.28 -20.14
CA THR A 110 2.48 4.55 -21.50
C THR A 110 2.33 6.05 -21.78
N ARG A 111 2.40 6.90 -20.77
CA ARG A 111 2.20 8.34 -20.87
C ARG A 111 3.53 9.07 -21.00
N ASP A 112 3.78 9.71 -22.14
CA ASP A 112 5.02 10.44 -22.39
C ASP A 112 5.32 11.55 -21.37
N PRO A 113 4.33 12.37 -20.89
CA PRO A 113 4.60 13.35 -19.85
C PRO A 113 5.17 12.73 -18.57
N ARG A 114 4.77 11.52 -18.22
CA ARG A 114 5.30 10.82 -17.04
C ARG A 114 6.77 10.43 -17.23
N LYS A 115 7.12 9.91 -18.41
CA LYS A 115 8.51 9.56 -18.73
C LYS A 115 9.42 10.79 -18.71
N VAL A 116 8.96 11.89 -19.30
CA VAL A 116 9.70 13.16 -19.28
C VAL A 116 9.90 13.64 -17.84
N TYR A 117 8.86 13.62 -17.02
CA TYR A 117 8.94 14.02 -15.63
C TYR A 117 9.96 13.19 -14.83
N GLU A 118 9.92 11.86 -14.95
CA GLU A 118 10.87 10.97 -14.29
C GLU A 118 12.31 11.20 -14.80
N ALA A 119 12.52 11.43 -16.10
CA ALA A 119 13.83 11.76 -16.67
C ALA A 119 14.37 13.11 -16.17
N VAL A 120 13.52 14.11 -16.05
CA VAL A 120 13.90 15.42 -15.50
C VAL A 120 14.31 15.29 -14.03
N LEU A 121 13.52 14.60 -13.21
CA LEU A 121 13.84 14.41 -11.81
C LEU A 121 15.14 13.62 -11.61
N SER A 122 15.37 12.56 -12.38
CA SER A 122 16.60 11.78 -12.28
C SER A 122 17.84 12.58 -12.70
N SER A 123 17.68 13.53 -13.61
CA SER A 123 18.77 14.42 -14.04
C SER A 123 19.05 15.54 -13.03
N LEU A 124 18.00 16.08 -12.41
CA LEU A 124 18.14 17.17 -11.41
C LEU A 124 18.60 16.66 -10.05
N PHE A 125 18.20 15.45 -9.69
CA PHE A 125 18.42 14.87 -8.36
C PHE A 125 19.10 13.49 -8.41
N PRO A 126 20.28 13.35 -9.03
CA PRO A 126 20.90 12.03 -9.29
C PRO A 126 21.28 11.25 -8.02
N HIS A 127 21.38 11.93 -6.87
CA HIS A 127 21.77 11.34 -5.59
C HIS A 127 20.72 11.54 -4.48
N HIS A 128 19.55 12.08 -4.81
CA HIS A 128 18.47 12.31 -3.87
C HIS A 128 17.29 11.38 -4.18
N PRO A 129 16.51 10.94 -3.18
CA PRO A 129 15.32 10.08 -3.40
C PRO A 129 14.36 10.59 -4.47
N TYR A 130 14.22 11.90 -4.67
CA TYR A 130 13.35 12.47 -5.71
C TYR A 130 13.74 12.06 -7.13
N GLY A 131 15.02 11.81 -7.38
CA GLY A 131 15.49 11.37 -8.69
C GLY A 131 15.81 9.89 -8.80
N THR A 132 16.03 9.21 -7.67
CA THR A 132 16.40 7.79 -7.64
C THR A 132 15.21 6.87 -7.37
N GLN A 133 14.09 7.41 -6.91
CA GLN A 133 12.87 6.66 -6.59
C GLN A 133 11.66 7.32 -7.22
N THR A 134 10.60 6.54 -7.46
CA THR A 134 9.30 7.06 -7.88
C THR A 134 8.25 6.73 -6.83
N VAL A 135 7.16 7.51 -6.76
CA VAL A 135 6.08 7.30 -5.78
C VAL A 135 5.48 5.89 -5.88
N LEU A 136 5.33 5.35 -7.08
CA LEU A 136 4.82 4.00 -7.30
C LEU A 136 5.90 2.91 -7.17
N GLY A 137 7.17 3.29 -7.00
CA GLY A 137 8.29 2.36 -7.11
C GLY A 137 8.64 2.03 -8.56
N THR A 138 9.66 1.20 -8.74
CA THR A 138 10.03 0.65 -10.05
C THR A 138 9.25 -0.64 -10.34
N GLN A 139 9.21 -1.07 -11.60
CA GLN A 139 8.64 -2.38 -11.94
C GLN A 139 9.38 -3.53 -11.23
N GLU A 140 10.69 -3.39 -11.01
CA GLU A 140 11.50 -4.41 -10.32
C GLU A 140 11.14 -4.47 -8.82
N ASP A 141 10.96 -3.32 -8.15
CA ASP A 141 10.54 -3.28 -6.75
C ASP A 141 9.19 -3.96 -6.57
N LEU A 142 8.24 -3.68 -7.48
CA LEU A 142 6.89 -4.27 -7.44
C LEU A 142 6.89 -5.78 -7.74
N LYS A 143 7.89 -6.29 -8.47
CA LYS A 143 8.07 -7.74 -8.69
C LYS A 143 8.69 -8.48 -7.53
N ASN A 144 9.36 -7.77 -6.61
CA ASN A 144 10.08 -8.36 -5.48
C ASN A 144 9.68 -7.70 -4.15
N PRO A 145 8.39 -7.67 -3.79
CA PRO A 145 7.92 -7.00 -2.59
C PRO A 145 8.38 -7.72 -1.32
N SER A 146 8.46 -6.98 -0.21
CA SER A 146 8.67 -7.53 1.13
C SER A 146 7.56 -7.06 2.05
N ILE A 147 6.72 -7.97 2.50
CA ILE A 147 5.69 -7.68 3.51
C ILE A 147 6.35 -7.29 4.84
N THR A 148 7.46 -7.92 5.18
CA THR A 148 8.24 -7.59 6.39
C THR A 148 8.68 -6.13 6.37
N ASN A 149 9.29 -5.66 5.27
CA ASN A 149 9.71 -4.26 5.15
C ASN A 149 8.52 -3.29 5.18
N ILE A 150 7.38 -3.67 4.61
CA ILE A 150 6.15 -2.86 4.66
C ILE A 150 5.66 -2.74 6.10
N LYS A 151 5.64 -3.82 6.87
CA LYS A 151 5.27 -3.81 8.30
C LYS A 151 6.22 -2.93 9.12
N GLU A 152 7.53 -3.00 8.87
CA GLU A 152 8.54 -2.16 9.54
C GLU A 152 8.35 -0.68 9.20
N TYR A 153 8.12 -0.36 7.92
CA TYR A 153 7.82 0.99 7.46
C TYR A 153 6.56 1.54 8.12
N TYR A 154 5.49 0.75 8.14
CA TYR A 154 4.24 1.10 8.78
C TYR A 154 4.44 1.41 10.27
N LYS A 155 5.08 0.51 11.01
CA LYS A 155 5.37 0.68 12.45
C LYS A 155 6.19 1.96 12.74
N LYS A 156 7.05 2.36 11.82
CA LYS A 156 7.91 3.55 11.98
C LYS A 156 7.15 4.85 11.71
N TRP A 157 6.29 4.89 10.70
CA TRP A 157 5.75 6.13 10.17
C TRP A 157 4.27 6.35 10.45
N TYR A 158 3.50 5.30 10.73
CA TYR A 158 2.08 5.42 11.03
C TYR A 158 1.87 5.51 12.54
N VAL A 159 2.12 6.69 13.08
CA VAL A 159 2.15 6.98 14.52
C VAL A 159 1.18 8.10 14.87
N PRO A 160 0.55 8.09 16.09
CA PRO A 160 -0.54 9.01 16.45
C PRO A 160 -0.18 10.50 16.38
N ASN A 161 1.10 10.85 16.61
CA ASN A 161 1.57 12.24 16.58
C ASN A 161 1.60 12.87 15.16
N LEU A 162 1.28 12.10 14.12
CA LEU A 162 1.08 12.59 12.75
C LEU A 162 -0.40 12.78 12.39
N SER A 163 -1.31 12.63 13.35
CA SER A 163 -2.75 12.86 13.16
C SER A 163 -3.10 14.33 13.42
N LEU A 164 -3.99 14.89 12.59
CA LEU A 164 -4.51 16.24 12.73
C LEU A 164 -6.04 16.20 12.62
N ILE A 165 -6.73 16.78 13.60
CA ILE A 165 -8.18 16.97 13.59
C ILE A 165 -8.45 18.47 13.51
N HIS A 166 -9.23 18.89 12.50
CA HIS A 166 -9.73 20.26 12.37
C HIS A 166 -11.23 20.26 12.69
N ILE A 167 -11.61 21.12 13.66
CA ILE A 167 -12.99 21.28 14.14
C ILE A 167 -13.51 22.66 13.74
#